data_0054103f2ad6221dcddd19376dbac06e
#
_entry.id   0054103f2ad6221dcddd19376dbac06e
#
_cell.length_a   1.000
_cell.length_b   1.000
_cell.length_c   1.000
_cell.angle_alpha   90.00
_cell.angle_beta   90.00
_cell.angle_gamma   90.00
#
_symmetry.space_group_name_H-M   'P 1'
#
loop_
_entity.id
_entity.type
_entity.pdbx_description
1 polymer ?
#
loop_
_entity_poly.entity_id
_entity_poly.type
_entity_poly.pdbx_seq_one_letter_code
_entity_poly.pdbx_strand_id
1 'polypeptide(L)'
;LLKFDAETTRLLEIAYQGAELTRRRQASFDALCPAPGETILDIGCGNGMLTAELARAVGSDGYVIGIDPSEDMTAAARERCSDYANLEFRAGAANSLPIEDESADKAVSVQVIEYIDDIDGALDDTLRCVKPGGRLVISDLHFGSLIWFSGEPDRMQKMLTSWNQHFVSGSLPERLPALIKARGNFVEDVLPFTMTDYQLKPDGLAIMMMHLMKQYAVANDHVEPAVAQSWFDEQHSLAKVGRFFFSMTQFIVVVHKKG
;
A
#
# COMPACT_ATOMS: atom_id res chain seq x y z
N LEU A 1 -16.66 -1.05 6.67
CA LEU A 1 -15.29 -0.77 7.13
C LEU A 1 -14.68 -2.05 7.70
N LEU A 2 -13.44 -2.36 7.36
CA LEU A 2 -12.68 -3.44 8.00
C LEU A 2 -12.53 -3.15 9.50
N LYS A 3 -12.81 -4.15 10.32
CA LYS A 3 -12.54 -4.08 11.76
C LYS A 3 -11.20 -4.75 12.01
N PHE A 4 -10.28 -4.02 12.56
CA PHE A 4 -8.96 -4.53 12.95
C PHE A 4 -9.04 -5.03 14.40
N ASP A 5 -9.54 -6.27 14.59
CA ASP A 5 -9.42 -6.95 15.86
C ASP A 5 -7.97 -7.43 16.09
N ALA A 6 -7.68 -7.92 17.29
CA ALA A 6 -6.33 -8.34 17.67
C ALA A 6 -5.77 -9.45 16.77
N GLU A 7 -6.61 -10.35 16.25
CA GLU A 7 -6.20 -11.43 15.35
C GLU A 7 -5.85 -10.88 13.97
N THR A 8 -6.69 -10.02 13.41
CA THR A 8 -6.46 -9.33 12.13
C THR A 8 -5.19 -8.47 12.19
N THR A 9 -5.02 -7.71 13.27
CA THR A 9 -3.81 -6.88 13.47
C THR A 9 -2.55 -7.74 13.48
N ARG A 10 -2.57 -8.89 14.18
CA ARG A 10 -1.42 -9.82 14.21
C ARG A 10 -1.13 -10.42 12.83
N LEU A 11 -2.15 -10.81 12.08
CA LEU A 11 -1.99 -11.33 10.72
C LEU A 11 -1.39 -10.30 9.77
N LEU A 12 -1.85 -9.05 9.85
CA LEU A 12 -1.26 -7.94 9.11
C LEU A 12 0.21 -7.75 9.46
N GLU A 13 0.54 -7.77 10.74
CA GLU A 13 1.92 -7.57 11.18
C GLU A 13 2.85 -8.69 10.69
N ILE A 14 2.40 -9.96 10.73
CA ILE A 14 3.13 -11.10 10.17
C ILE A 14 3.34 -10.92 8.67
N ALA A 15 2.29 -10.59 7.92
CA ALA A 15 2.37 -10.41 6.48
C ALA A 15 3.28 -9.24 6.09
N TYR A 16 3.19 -8.09 6.78
CA TYR A 16 4.04 -6.92 6.52
C TYR A 16 5.52 -7.17 6.80
N GLN A 17 5.85 -8.11 7.68
CA GLN A 17 7.22 -8.57 7.93
C GLN A 17 7.63 -9.73 7.02
N GLY A 18 6.68 -10.34 6.31
CA GLY A 18 6.90 -11.43 5.38
C GLY A 18 7.77 -11.01 4.19
N ALA A 19 8.46 -12.00 3.61
CA ALA A 19 9.43 -11.75 2.53
C ALA A 19 8.83 -11.10 1.28
N GLU A 20 7.56 -11.36 0.97
CA GLU A 20 6.89 -10.76 -0.21
C GLU A 20 6.65 -9.27 -0.01
N LEU A 21 6.02 -8.89 1.11
CA LEU A 21 5.70 -7.50 1.41
C LEU A 21 6.95 -6.67 1.75
N THR A 22 7.98 -7.29 2.32
CA THR A 22 9.29 -6.65 2.48
C THR A 22 9.92 -6.34 1.12
N ARG A 23 9.94 -7.28 0.16
CA ARG A 23 10.47 -7.02 -1.19
C ARG A 23 9.64 -5.99 -1.95
N ARG A 24 8.32 -5.99 -1.77
CA ARG A 24 7.41 -4.99 -2.33
C ARG A 24 7.74 -3.59 -1.82
N ARG A 25 7.92 -3.45 -0.50
CA ARG A 25 8.32 -2.19 0.14
C ARG A 25 9.70 -1.74 -0.34
N GLN A 26 10.66 -2.68 -0.46
CA GLN A 26 11.98 -2.41 -0.99
C GLN A 26 11.94 -1.91 -2.44
N ALA A 27 11.07 -2.46 -3.29
CA ALA A 27 10.92 -1.99 -4.66
C ALA A 27 10.45 -0.52 -4.73
N SER A 28 9.54 -0.11 -3.85
CA SER A 28 9.11 1.30 -3.74
C SER A 28 10.22 2.20 -3.20
N PHE A 29 10.98 1.72 -2.21
CA PHE A 29 12.15 2.39 -1.67
C PHE A 29 13.23 2.60 -2.74
N ASP A 30 13.56 1.56 -3.50
CA ASP A 30 14.57 1.63 -4.59
C ASP A 30 14.14 2.60 -5.70
N ALA A 31 12.84 2.60 -6.05
CA ALA A 31 12.30 3.54 -7.03
C ALA A 31 12.34 5.00 -6.53
N LEU A 32 12.17 5.23 -5.23
CA LEU A 32 12.31 6.56 -4.62
C LEU A 32 13.76 7.04 -4.63
N CYS A 33 14.71 6.11 -4.52
CA CYS A 33 16.15 6.38 -4.51
C CYS A 33 16.55 7.44 -3.46
N PRO A 34 16.25 7.20 -2.15
CA PRO A 34 16.56 8.17 -1.09
C PRO A 34 18.08 8.40 -0.97
N ALA A 35 18.48 9.66 -0.72
CA ALA A 35 19.88 10.04 -0.56
C ALA A 35 20.12 10.72 0.81
N PRO A 36 21.36 10.64 1.34
CA PRO A 36 21.72 11.32 2.58
C PRO A 36 21.44 12.83 2.53
N GLY A 37 20.89 13.37 3.61
CA GLY A 37 20.57 14.79 3.77
C GLY A 37 19.22 15.22 3.17
N GLU A 38 18.47 14.34 2.52
CA GLU A 38 17.16 14.68 1.95
C GLU A 38 16.05 14.76 3.01
N THR A 39 15.06 15.59 2.73
CA THR A 39 13.75 15.59 3.41
C THR A 39 12.76 14.79 2.60
N ILE A 40 12.19 13.73 3.20
CA ILE A 40 11.28 12.81 2.53
C ILE A 40 9.94 12.73 3.25
N LEU A 41 8.84 12.75 2.48
CA LEU A 41 7.49 12.49 2.98
C LEU A 41 7.10 11.04 2.74
N ASP A 42 6.61 10.36 3.77
CA ASP A 42 5.98 9.04 3.70
C ASP A 42 4.47 9.22 3.94
N ILE A 43 3.70 9.26 2.84
CA ILE A 43 2.27 9.58 2.84
C ILE A 43 1.49 8.28 3.00
N GLY A 44 0.66 8.20 4.05
CA GLY A 44 0.01 6.97 4.49
C GLY A 44 1.02 6.01 5.11
N CYS A 45 1.88 6.53 6.01
CA CYS A 45 3.02 5.81 6.58
C CYS A 45 2.65 4.55 7.40
N GLY A 46 1.37 4.41 7.76
CA GLY A 46 0.90 3.29 8.57
C GLY A 46 1.69 3.15 9.87
N ASN A 47 2.17 1.95 10.15
CA ASN A 47 2.96 1.64 11.33
C ASN A 47 4.47 1.97 11.22
N GLY A 48 4.87 2.77 10.23
CA GLY A 48 6.21 3.35 10.11
C GLY A 48 7.32 2.44 9.59
N MET A 49 7.00 1.30 8.96
CA MET A 49 8.04 0.38 8.44
C MET A 49 8.90 1.04 7.35
N LEU A 50 8.27 1.65 6.35
CA LEU A 50 9.00 2.36 5.30
C LEU A 50 9.67 3.61 5.85
N THR A 51 8.99 4.35 6.73
CA THR A 51 9.52 5.54 7.40
C THR A 51 10.87 5.27 8.10
N ALA A 52 10.98 4.14 8.84
CA ALA A 52 12.22 3.74 9.49
C ALA A 52 13.35 3.43 8.49
N GLU A 53 13.03 2.79 7.37
CA GLU A 53 14.00 2.48 6.31
C GLU A 53 14.49 3.78 5.64
N LEU A 54 13.58 4.73 5.38
CA LEU A 54 13.88 6.05 4.84
C LEU A 54 14.76 6.88 5.80
N ALA A 55 14.40 6.92 7.11
CA ALA A 55 15.18 7.64 8.12
C ALA A 55 16.63 7.16 8.21
N ARG A 56 16.83 5.83 8.06
CA ARG A 56 18.18 5.26 8.00
C ARG A 56 18.93 5.69 6.75
N ALA A 57 18.25 5.74 5.60
CA ALA A 57 18.86 6.08 4.32
C ALA A 57 19.27 7.56 4.22
N VAL A 58 18.43 8.47 4.71
CA VAL A 58 18.73 9.91 4.68
C VAL A 58 19.78 10.31 5.73
N GLY A 59 20.00 9.50 6.77
CA GLY A 59 21.02 9.73 7.79
C GLY A 59 20.69 10.93 8.70
N SER A 60 21.66 11.30 9.56
CA SER A 60 21.47 12.34 10.58
C SER A 60 21.23 13.75 10.02
N ASP A 61 21.68 14.02 8.80
CA ASP A 61 21.54 15.31 8.14
C ASP A 61 20.28 15.43 7.31
N GLY A 62 19.55 14.33 7.10
CA GLY A 62 18.25 14.27 6.44
C GLY A 62 17.09 14.16 7.43
N TYR A 63 15.86 14.24 6.92
CA TYR A 63 14.66 14.18 7.75
C TYR A 63 13.52 13.45 7.06
N VAL A 64 12.73 12.68 7.82
CA VAL A 64 11.55 11.99 7.29
C VAL A 64 10.30 12.41 8.06
N ILE A 65 9.22 12.70 7.33
CA ILE A 65 7.92 13.01 7.91
C ILE A 65 6.94 11.94 7.46
N GLY A 66 6.51 11.08 8.38
CA GLY A 66 5.43 10.13 8.18
C GLY A 66 4.08 10.78 8.44
N ILE A 67 3.12 10.59 7.53
CA ILE A 67 1.79 11.17 7.64
C ILE A 67 0.75 10.06 7.48
N ASP A 68 -0.17 9.95 8.43
CA ASP A 68 -1.28 9.00 8.38
C ASP A 68 -2.51 9.59 9.09
N PRO A 69 -3.75 9.39 8.60
CA PRO A 69 -4.95 9.87 9.26
C PRO A 69 -5.30 9.09 10.53
N SER A 70 -4.76 7.88 10.72
CA SER A 70 -5.03 7.02 11.87
C SER A 70 -4.10 7.34 13.04
N GLU A 71 -4.68 7.75 14.16
CA GLU A 71 -3.92 7.96 15.40
C GLU A 71 -3.28 6.67 15.91
N ASP A 72 -3.96 5.52 15.77
CA ASP A 72 -3.44 4.22 16.18
C ASP A 72 -2.20 3.84 15.35
N MET A 73 -2.24 4.08 14.04
CA MET A 73 -1.10 3.83 13.15
C MET A 73 0.08 4.75 13.48
N THR A 74 -0.16 6.04 13.66
CA THR A 74 0.93 6.97 14.02
C THR A 74 1.49 6.71 15.42
N ALA A 75 0.69 6.22 16.36
CA ALA A 75 1.18 5.77 17.68
C ALA A 75 2.09 4.54 17.55
N ALA A 76 1.68 3.52 16.80
CA ALA A 76 2.49 2.34 16.52
C ALA A 76 3.79 2.70 15.76
N ALA A 77 3.72 3.65 14.83
CA ALA A 77 4.87 4.15 14.11
C ALA A 77 5.87 4.87 15.02
N ARG A 78 5.40 5.70 15.96
CA ARG A 78 6.26 6.36 16.97
C ARG A 78 6.97 5.36 17.86
N GLU A 79 6.25 4.32 18.31
CA GLU A 79 6.85 3.25 19.10
C GLU A 79 7.94 2.50 18.32
N ARG A 80 7.62 2.07 17.07
CA ARG A 80 8.56 1.37 16.18
C ARG A 80 9.82 2.18 15.88
N CYS A 81 9.66 3.47 15.71
CA CYS A 81 10.71 4.38 15.26
C CYS A 81 11.35 5.18 16.40
N SER A 82 11.14 4.79 17.65
CA SER A 82 11.61 5.53 18.84
C SER A 82 13.13 5.77 18.90
N ASP A 83 13.92 4.94 18.22
CA ASP A 83 15.37 5.05 18.16
C ASP A 83 15.89 6.07 17.13
N TYR A 84 15.00 6.63 16.29
CA TYR A 84 15.39 7.58 15.24
C TYR A 84 15.08 9.02 15.68
N ALA A 85 16.10 9.88 15.69
CA ALA A 85 15.96 11.30 16.02
C ALA A 85 15.64 12.18 14.79
N ASN A 86 15.76 11.63 13.58
CA ASN A 86 15.64 12.33 12.31
C ASN A 86 14.32 12.05 11.58
N LEU A 87 13.25 11.80 12.35
CA LEU A 87 11.89 11.66 11.80
C LEU A 87 10.83 12.17 12.76
N GLU A 88 9.65 12.42 12.22
CA GLU A 88 8.44 12.70 12.99
C GLU A 88 7.21 12.08 12.31
N PHE A 89 6.12 11.97 13.09
CA PHE A 89 4.81 11.53 12.58
C PHE A 89 3.75 12.58 12.83
N ARG A 90 3.00 12.91 11.77
CA ARG A 90 1.88 13.86 11.80
C ARG A 90 0.57 13.17 11.44
N ALA A 91 -0.51 13.56 12.10
CA ALA A 91 -1.86 13.18 11.66
C ALA A 91 -2.25 14.05 10.45
N GLY A 92 -2.74 13.42 9.38
CA GLY A 92 -3.16 14.14 8.18
C GLY A 92 -3.68 13.20 7.09
N ALA A 93 -4.55 13.73 6.23
CA ALA A 93 -5.03 13.03 5.05
C ALA A 93 -4.19 13.42 3.81
N ALA A 94 -4.08 12.53 2.83
CA ALA A 94 -3.26 12.77 1.64
C ALA A 94 -3.75 13.93 0.75
N ASN A 95 -5.02 14.31 0.85
CA ASN A 95 -5.61 15.47 0.18
C ASN A 95 -5.61 16.75 1.04
N SER A 96 -4.95 16.73 2.20
CA SER A 96 -4.78 17.89 3.09
C SER A 96 -3.58 17.65 4.01
N LEU A 97 -2.40 17.64 3.41
CA LEU A 97 -1.14 17.35 4.11
C LEU A 97 -0.72 18.56 5.00
N PRO A 98 -0.40 18.33 6.27
CA PRO A 98 0.08 19.36 7.18
C PRO A 98 1.56 19.69 6.91
N ILE A 99 1.89 20.00 5.65
CA ILE A 99 3.23 20.19 5.12
C ILE A 99 3.28 21.49 4.33
N GLU A 100 4.36 22.24 4.47
CA GLU A 100 4.60 23.46 3.70
C GLU A 100 4.86 23.15 2.22
N ASP A 101 4.56 24.14 1.36
CA ASP A 101 4.83 24.04 -0.08
C ASP A 101 6.32 23.85 -0.32
N GLU A 102 6.66 23.00 -1.29
CA GLU A 102 8.03 22.83 -1.80
C GLU A 102 9.09 22.58 -0.72
N SER A 103 8.68 21.90 0.38
CA SER A 103 9.56 21.64 1.52
C SER A 103 10.26 20.29 1.47
N ALA A 104 9.76 19.32 0.70
CA ALA A 104 10.32 17.99 0.60
C ALA A 104 11.09 17.76 -0.70
N ASP A 105 12.24 17.10 -0.60
CA ASP A 105 13.01 16.67 -1.77
C ASP A 105 12.32 15.52 -2.50
N LYS A 106 11.69 14.61 -1.74
CA LYS A 106 10.97 13.45 -2.27
C LYS A 106 9.72 13.14 -1.45
N ALA A 107 8.79 12.45 -2.10
CA ALA A 107 7.62 11.88 -1.43
C ALA A 107 7.35 10.46 -1.92
N VAL A 108 6.82 9.61 -1.05
CA VAL A 108 6.37 8.26 -1.38
C VAL A 108 4.99 8.00 -0.80
N SER A 109 4.18 7.25 -1.53
CA SER A 109 2.88 6.74 -1.10
C SER A 109 2.76 5.29 -1.51
N VAL A 110 2.48 4.38 -0.56
CA VAL A 110 2.40 2.94 -0.83
C VAL A 110 1.08 2.39 -0.30
N GLN A 111 0.19 1.98 -1.20
CA GLN A 111 -1.16 1.50 -0.90
C GLN A 111 -2.01 2.50 -0.11
N VAL A 112 -2.16 3.69 -0.64
CA VAL A 112 -2.91 4.78 0.02
C VAL A 112 -3.94 5.41 -0.92
N ILE A 113 -3.52 5.83 -2.12
CA ILE A 113 -4.37 6.64 -2.99
C ILE A 113 -5.54 5.83 -3.55
N GLU A 114 -5.41 4.51 -3.64
CA GLU A 114 -6.50 3.58 -4.01
C GLU A 114 -7.72 3.64 -3.06
N TYR A 115 -7.55 4.16 -1.84
CA TYR A 115 -8.60 4.31 -0.82
C TYR A 115 -9.20 5.71 -0.72
N ILE A 116 -8.71 6.67 -1.50
CA ILE A 116 -9.08 8.09 -1.39
C ILE A 116 -10.11 8.45 -2.46
N ASP A 117 -11.24 9.05 -2.05
CA ASP A 117 -12.28 9.52 -2.97
C ASP A 117 -11.79 10.68 -3.83
N ASP A 118 -11.11 11.65 -3.23
CA ASP A 118 -10.53 12.81 -3.89
C ASP A 118 -9.08 12.55 -4.34
N ILE A 119 -8.93 11.72 -5.37
CA ILE A 119 -7.63 11.39 -5.96
C ILE A 119 -6.93 12.65 -6.50
N ASP A 120 -7.70 13.54 -7.13
CA ASP A 120 -7.15 14.77 -7.70
C ASP A 120 -6.59 15.67 -6.62
N GLY A 121 -7.33 15.90 -5.52
CA GLY A 121 -6.84 16.65 -4.37
C GLY A 121 -5.61 16.02 -3.71
N ALA A 122 -5.58 14.69 -3.59
CA ALA A 122 -4.42 13.99 -3.03
C ALA A 122 -3.16 14.15 -3.90
N LEU A 123 -3.29 14.08 -5.23
CA LEU A 123 -2.17 14.29 -6.16
C LEU A 123 -1.70 15.75 -6.14
N ASP A 124 -2.64 16.71 -6.14
CA ASP A 124 -2.33 18.13 -6.12
C ASP A 124 -1.60 18.51 -4.83
N ASP A 125 -2.07 18.04 -3.69
CA ASP A 125 -1.48 18.37 -2.39
C ASP A 125 -0.11 17.67 -2.19
N THR A 126 0.03 16.43 -2.63
CA THR A 126 1.32 15.74 -2.61
C THR A 126 2.36 16.47 -3.49
N LEU A 127 1.97 16.84 -4.72
CA LEU A 127 2.85 17.57 -5.63
C LEU A 127 3.18 18.98 -5.11
N ARG A 128 2.26 19.65 -4.41
CA ARG A 128 2.51 20.94 -3.76
C ARG A 128 3.68 20.86 -2.79
N CYS A 129 3.73 19.80 -1.96
CA CYS A 129 4.74 19.64 -0.91
C CYS A 129 6.14 19.31 -1.46
N VAL A 130 6.24 18.66 -2.63
CA VAL A 130 7.53 18.28 -3.23
C VAL A 130 8.16 19.49 -3.91
N LYS A 131 9.47 19.69 -3.74
CA LYS A 131 10.24 20.75 -4.41
C LYS A 131 10.21 20.63 -5.93
N PRO A 132 10.36 21.72 -6.69
CA PRO A 132 10.61 21.67 -8.13
C PRO A 132 11.81 20.77 -8.46
N GLY A 133 11.64 19.86 -9.43
CA GLY A 133 12.65 18.84 -9.76
C GLY A 133 12.74 17.66 -8.79
N GLY A 134 11.94 17.67 -7.71
CA GLY A 134 11.87 16.58 -6.75
C GLY A 134 11.16 15.34 -7.29
N ARG A 135 11.28 14.22 -6.58
CA ARG A 135 10.75 12.91 -6.99
C ARG A 135 9.56 12.51 -6.12
N LEU A 136 8.52 11.99 -6.77
CA LEU A 136 7.38 11.36 -6.12
C LEU A 136 7.25 9.91 -6.61
N VAL A 137 7.04 8.98 -5.69
CA VAL A 137 6.73 7.58 -6.00
C VAL A 137 5.33 7.26 -5.47
N ILE A 138 4.45 6.78 -6.35
CA ILE A 138 3.12 6.29 -6.01
C ILE A 138 3.05 4.81 -6.36
N SER A 139 2.67 3.99 -5.39
CA SER A 139 2.78 2.55 -5.47
C SER A 139 1.52 1.88 -4.96
N ASP A 140 0.62 1.51 -5.88
CA ASP A 140 -0.68 0.91 -5.55
C ASP A 140 -0.88 -0.45 -6.25
N LEU A 141 -1.72 -1.30 -5.66
CA LEU A 141 -2.10 -2.58 -6.23
C LEU A 141 -3.07 -2.37 -7.41
N HIS A 142 -2.94 -3.22 -8.42
CA HIS A 142 -3.86 -3.23 -9.54
C HIS A 142 -4.73 -4.48 -9.48
N PHE A 143 -5.97 -4.34 -9.01
CA PHE A 143 -6.88 -5.48 -8.81
C PHE A 143 -7.30 -6.16 -10.11
N GLY A 144 -7.25 -5.48 -11.25
CA GLY A 144 -7.42 -6.08 -12.58
C GLY A 144 -6.30 -7.05 -12.98
N SER A 145 -5.15 -7.00 -12.31
CA SER A 145 -4.03 -7.94 -12.53
C SER A 145 -4.10 -9.18 -11.64
N LEU A 146 -5.12 -9.31 -10.80
CA LEU A 146 -5.26 -10.42 -9.88
C LEU A 146 -5.58 -11.72 -10.63
N ILE A 147 -4.72 -12.72 -10.47
CA ILE A 147 -4.94 -14.10 -10.88
C ILE A 147 -5.05 -14.93 -9.62
N TRP A 148 -6.20 -15.55 -9.40
CA TRP A 148 -6.42 -16.40 -8.23
C TRP A 148 -7.19 -17.64 -8.64
N PHE A 149 -6.54 -18.80 -8.55
CA PHE A 149 -7.17 -20.06 -8.95
C PHE A 149 -8.20 -20.52 -7.92
N SER A 150 -9.33 -20.99 -8.42
CA SER A 150 -10.37 -21.67 -7.65
C SER A 150 -10.98 -22.79 -8.48
N GLY A 151 -11.33 -23.89 -7.86
CA GLY A 151 -12.14 -24.96 -8.46
C GLY A 151 -13.63 -24.63 -8.53
N GLU A 152 -14.05 -23.54 -7.83
CA GLU A 152 -15.42 -23.04 -7.76
C GLU A 152 -15.48 -21.56 -8.20
N PRO A 153 -15.43 -21.28 -9.51
CA PRO A 153 -15.29 -19.93 -10.05
C PRO A 153 -16.39 -18.96 -9.57
N ASP A 154 -17.64 -19.44 -9.47
CA ASP A 154 -18.77 -18.59 -9.04
C ASP A 154 -18.63 -18.16 -7.58
N ARG A 155 -18.10 -19.02 -6.72
CA ARG A 155 -17.82 -18.69 -5.31
C ARG A 155 -16.67 -17.70 -5.22
N MET A 156 -15.60 -17.92 -5.97
CA MET A 156 -14.48 -16.96 -6.06
C MET A 156 -14.99 -15.60 -6.54
N GLN A 157 -15.81 -15.57 -7.59
CA GLN A 157 -16.34 -14.31 -8.14
C GLN A 157 -17.18 -13.54 -7.11
N LYS A 158 -17.97 -14.21 -6.26
CA LYS A 158 -18.69 -13.55 -5.17
C LYS A 158 -17.76 -12.89 -4.18
N MET A 159 -16.69 -13.57 -3.78
CA MET A 159 -15.68 -13.04 -2.86
C MET A 159 -14.95 -11.83 -3.46
N LEU A 160 -14.55 -11.91 -4.73
CA LEU A 160 -13.89 -10.81 -5.44
C LEU A 160 -14.83 -9.61 -5.65
N THR A 161 -16.10 -9.87 -5.98
CA THR A 161 -17.11 -8.80 -6.12
C THR A 161 -17.34 -8.07 -4.80
N SER A 162 -17.39 -8.81 -3.69
CA SER A 162 -17.44 -8.21 -2.36
C SER A 162 -16.20 -7.35 -2.10
N TRP A 163 -15.01 -7.91 -2.31
CA TRP A 163 -13.75 -7.25 -2.02
C TRP A 163 -13.53 -5.97 -2.84
N ASN A 164 -13.97 -5.95 -4.10
CA ASN A 164 -13.87 -4.76 -4.95
C ASN A 164 -14.65 -3.54 -4.41
N GLN A 165 -15.61 -3.74 -3.52
CA GLN A 165 -16.33 -2.64 -2.85
C GLN A 165 -15.54 -2.02 -1.70
N HIS A 166 -14.39 -2.60 -1.35
CA HIS A 166 -13.50 -2.08 -0.32
C HIS A 166 -12.65 -0.90 -0.81
N PHE A 167 -12.44 -0.80 -2.12
CA PHE A 167 -11.61 0.23 -2.74
C PHE A 167 -12.45 1.31 -3.39
N VAL A 168 -11.92 2.51 -3.39
CA VAL A 168 -12.45 3.61 -4.22
C VAL A 168 -12.01 3.40 -5.68
N SER A 169 -10.75 3.01 -5.90
CA SER A 169 -10.20 2.82 -7.23
C SER A 169 -9.21 1.65 -7.30
N GLY A 170 -9.74 0.44 -7.48
CA GLY A 170 -8.91 -0.78 -7.63
C GLY A 170 -8.09 -0.86 -8.92
N SER A 171 -8.22 0.11 -9.84
CA SER A 171 -7.45 0.23 -11.09
C SER A 171 -6.70 1.56 -11.19
N LEU A 172 -6.44 2.22 -10.07
CA LEU A 172 -5.77 3.52 -10.03
C LEU A 172 -4.44 3.56 -10.83
N PRO A 173 -3.56 2.55 -10.77
CA PRO A 173 -2.30 2.57 -11.52
C PRO A 173 -2.43 2.84 -13.02
N GLU A 174 -3.51 2.41 -13.66
CA GLU A 174 -3.76 2.65 -15.09
C GLU A 174 -3.94 4.15 -15.39
N ARG A 175 -4.48 4.90 -14.43
CA ARG A 175 -4.88 6.30 -14.59
C ARG A 175 -3.78 7.27 -14.17
N LEU A 176 -2.91 6.88 -13.23
CA LEU A 176 -1.89 7.74 -12.63
C LEU A 176 -1.00 8.44 -13.67
N PRO A 177 -0.46 7.77 -14.71
CA PRO A 177 0.39 8.44 -15.70
C PRO A 177 -0.31 9.59 -16.41
N ALA A 178 -1.60 9.42 -16.75
CA ALA A 178 -2.38 10.46 -17.41
C ALA A 178 -2.69 11.63 -16.44
N LEU A 179 -3.06 11.32 -15.20
CA LEU A 179 -3.35 12.32 -14.16
C LEU A 179 -2.12 13.17 -13.82
N ILE A 180 -0.94 12.56 -13.73
CA ILE A 180 0.33 13.25 -13.49
C ILE A 180 0.71 14.15 -14.66
N LYS A 181 0.59 13.64 -15.89
CA LYS A 181 0.87 14.44 -17.11
C LYS A 181 -0.07 15.61 -17.27
N ALA A 182 -1.35 15.46 -16.93
CA ALA A 182 -2.34 16.55 -16.96
C ALA A 182 -1.96 17.71 -16.02
N ARG A 183 -1.18 17.43 -14.96
CA ARG A 183 -0.62 18.42 -14.02
C ARG A 183 0.72 19.01 -14.48
N GLY A 184 1.14 18.69 -15.68
CA GLY A 184 2.38 19.18 -16.27
C GLY A 184 3.66 18.51 -15.74
N ASN A 185 3.52 17.45 -14.95
CA ASN A 185 4.66 16.72 -14.39
C ASN A 185 5.12 15.58 -15.32
N PHE A 186 6.33 15.08 -15.08
CA PHE A 186 6.94 14.04 -15.90
C PHE A 186 6.86 12.68 -15.19
N VAL A 187 6.31 11.69 -15.89
CA VAL A 187 6.37 10.29 -15.46
C VAL A 187 7.64 9.68 -16.05
N GLU A 188 8.61 9.37 -15.17
CA GLU A 188 9.88 8.76 -15.55
C GLU A 188 9.68 7.29 -15.93
N ASP A 189 8.97 6.55 -15.08
CA ASP A 189 8.77 5.11 -15.27
C ASP A 189 7.48 4.62 -14.61
N VAL A 190 7.02 3.44 -15.04
CA VAL A 190 5.95 2.67 -14.41
C VAL A 190 6.42 1.24 -14.26
N LEU A 191 6.91 0.91 -13.07
CA LEU A 191 7.56 -0.36 -12.76
C LEU A 191 6.56 -1.37 -12.19
N PRO A 192 6.38 -2.55 -12.83
CA PRO A 192 5.57 -3.61 -12.25
C PRO A 192 6.36 -4.39 -11.20
N PHE A 193 5.76 -4.63 -10.04
CA PHE A 193 6.23 -5.57 -9.04
C PHE A 193 5.17 -6.65 -8.82
N THR A 194 5.39 -7.84 -9.36
CA THR A 194 4.44 -8.95 -9.27
C THR A 194 4.79 -9.87 -8.11
N MET A 195 3.83 -10.07 -7.23
CA MET A 195 3.87 -11.08 -6.17
C MET A 195 3.17 -12.33 -6.65
N THR A 196 3.81 -13.48 -6.46
CA THR A 196 3.23 -14.79 -6.85
C THR A 196 3.39 -15.78 -5.71
N ASP A 197 2.29 -16.41 -5.33
CA ASP A 197 2.25 -17.46 -4.33
C ASP A 197 1.54 -18.69 -4.89
N TYR A 198 2.23 -19.83 -4.89
CA TYR A 198 1.69 -21.13 -5.31
C TYR A 198 1.67 -22.15 -4.17
N GLN A 199 1.96 -21.71 -2.94
CA GLN A 199 2.06 -22.58 -1.76
C GLN A 199 1.13 -22.18 -0.62
N LEU A 200 0.49 -20.99 -0.69
CA LEU A 200 -0.22 -20.32 0.39
C LEU A 200 0.70 -20.11 1.59
N LYS A 201 1.69 -19.23 1.40
CA LYS A 201 2.67 -18.89 2.42
C LYS A 201 2.01 -18.28 3.65
N PRO A 202 2.37 -18.69 4.87
CA PRO A 202 1.73 -18.22 6.10
C PRO A 202 1.99 -16.73 6.40
N ASP A 203 3.01 -16.13 5.78
CA ASP A 203 3.40 -14.72 5.86
C ASP A 203 3.21 -13.97 4.53
N GLY A 204 2.49 -14.58 3.58
CA GLY A 204 2.28 -14.03 2.23
C GLY A 204 1.09 -13.09 2.13
N LEU A 205 1.03 -12.35 1.01
CA LEU A 205 -0.10 -11.48 0.67
C LEU A 205 -1.41 -12.26 0.54
N ALA A 206 -1.35 -13.45 -0.08
CA ALA A 206 -2.54 -14.26 -0.35
C ALA A 206 -3.29 -14.66 0.93
N ILE A 207 -2.59 -15.19 1.94
CA ILE A 207 -3.22 -15.58 3.20
C ILE A 207 -3.79 -14.37 3.96
N MET A 208 -3.08 -13.25 3.95
CA MET A 208 -3.58 -11.99 4.52
C MET A 208 -4.87 -11.55 3.82
N MET A 209 -4.88 -11.51 2.50
CA MET A 209 -6.08 -11.17 1.72
C MET A 209 -7.24 -12.14 1.98
N MET A 210 -6.98 -13.44 2.12
CA MET A 210 -8.02 -14.42 2.43
C MET A 210 -8.75 -14.09 3.74
N HIS A 211 -8.02 -13.74 4.78
CA HIS A 211 -8.62 -13.35 6.07
C HIS A 211 -9.42 -12.08 5.96
N LEU A 212 -8.84 -11.03 5.36
CA LEU A 212 -9.50 -9.73 5.19
C LEU A 212 -10.75 -9.83 4.30
N MET A 213 -10.67 -10.53 3.19
CA MET A 213 -11.80 -10.72 2.27
C MET A 213 -12.96 -11.48 2.93
N LYS A 214 -12.64 -12.54 3.67
CA LYS A 214 -13.64 -13.31 4.42
C LYS A 214 -14.33 -12.44 5.47
N GLN A 215 -13.54 -11.72 6.28
CA GLN A 215 -14.06 -10.82 7.31
C GLN A 215 -14.93 -9.72 6.70
N TYR A 216 -14.44 -9.06 5.64
CA TYR A 216 -15.15 -7.98 4.97
C TYR A 216 -16.47 -8.45 4.34
N ALA A 217 -16.46 -9.58 3.63
CA ALA A 217 -17.62 -10.12 2.95
C ALA A 217 -18.76 -10.48 3.93
N VAL A 218 -18.39 -11.06 5.07
CA VAL A 218 -19.36 -11.45 6.12
C VAL A 218 -19.85 -10.23 6.91
N ALA A 219 -18.94 -9.32 7.29
CA ALA A 219 -19.28 -8.14 8.11
C ALA A 219 -20.18 -7.12 7.39
N ASN A 220 -20.21 -7.16 6.05
CA ASN A 220 -21.04 -6.29 5.22
C ASN A 220 -22.26 -7.02 4.59
N ASP A 221 -22.54 -8.25 5.02
CA ASP A 221 -23.65 -9.08 4.50
C ASP A 221 -23.58 -9.31 2.97
N HIS A 222 -22.40 -9.27 2.38
CA HIS A 222 -22.20 -9.48 0.93
C HIS A 222 -22.20 -10.97 0.57
N VAL A 223 -21.75 -11.81 1.50
CA VAL A 223 -21.62 -13.26 1.30
C VAL A 223 -22.00 -13.95 2.62
N GLU A 224 -22.81 -14.99 2.51
CA GLU A 224 -23.17 -15.84 3.65
C GLU A 224 -21.94 -16.42 4.36
N PRO A 225 -21.87 -16.44 5.70
CA PRO A 225 -20.71 -16.93 6.45
C PRO A 225 -20.24 -18.33 6.02
N ALA A 226 -21.19 -19.25 5.75
CA ALA A 226 -20.86 -20.60 5.30
C ALA A 226 -20.21 -20.65 3.91
N VAL A 227 -20.60 -19.74 3.00
CA VAL A 227 -20.02 -19.63 1.66
C VAL A 227 -18.62 -19.04 1.75
N ALA A 228 -18.42 -17.99 2.54
CA ALA A 228 -17.11 -17.38 2.77
C ALA A 228 -16.14 -18.37 3.45
N GLN A 229 -16.61 -19.17 4.41
CA GLN A 229 -15.82 -20.22 5.04
C GLN A 229 -15.45 -21.32 4.02
N SER A 230 -16.42 -21.78 3.22
CA SER A 230 -16.17 -22.79 2.20
C SER A 230 -15.14 -22.36 1.15
N TRP A 231 -15.12 -21.06 0.78
CA TRP A 231 -14.08 -20.50 -0.08
C TRP A 231 -12.71 -20.52 0.62
N PHE A 232 -12.65 -20.13 1.87
CA PHE A 232 -11.43 -20.11 2.67
C PHE A 232 -10.82 -21.53 2.80
N ASP A 233 -11.65 -22.52 3.11
CA ASP A 233 -11.25 -23.93 3.25
C ASP A 233 -10.81 -24.54 1.93
N GLU A 234 -11.44 -24.12 0.82
CA GLU A 234 -11.02 -24.53 -0.53
C GLU A 234 -9.59 -24.10 -0.82
N GLN A 235 -9.23 -22.85 -0.52
CA GLN A 235 -7.88 -22.35 -0.80
C GLN A 235 -6.82 -23.15 -0.01
N HIS A 236 -7.08 -23.45 1.25
CA HIS A 236 -6.23 -24.34 2.04
C HIS A 236 -6.15 -25.76 1.47
N SER A 237 -7.26 -26.29 0.96
CA SER A 237 -7.31 -27.62 0.35
C SER A 237 -6.52 -27.64 -0.97
N LEU A 238 -6.63 -26.59 -1.78
CA LEU A 238 -5.84 -26.44 -3.01
C LEU A 238 -4.33 -26.37 -2.71
N ALA A 239 -3.94 -25.66 -1.65
CA ALA A 239 -2.55 -25.58 -1.22
C ALA A 239 -2.00 -26.96 -0.81
N LYS A 240 -2.76 -27.74 -0.04
CA LYS A 240 -2.38 -29.09 0.40
C LYS A 240 -2.12 -30.06 -0.76
N VAL A 241 -2.80 -29.89 -1.89
CA VAL A 241 -2.66 -30.75 -3.07
C VAL A 241 -1.81 -30.11 -4.18
N GLY A 242 -1.13 -28.98 -3.90
CA GLY A 242 -0.23 -28.29 -4.82
C GLY A 242 -0.94 -27.64 -6.03
N ARG A 243 -2.20 -27.24 -5.86
CA ARG A 243 -3.01 -26.59 -6.90
C ARG A 243 -3.35 -25.14 -6.58
N PHE A 244 -2.88 -24.61 -5.45
CA PHE A 244 -3.04 -23.21 -5.11
C PHE A 244 -2.23 -22.33 -6.07
N PHE A 245 -2.81 -21.23 -6.52
CA PHE A 245 -2.11 -20.22 -7.30
C PHE A 245 -2.73 -18.83 -7.06
N PHE A 246 -1.88 -17.89 -6.71
CA PHE A 246 -2.20 -16.48 -6.53
C PHE A 246 -1.12 -15.64 -7.20
N SER A 247 -1.49 -14.61 -7.92
CA SER A 247 -0.56 -13.60 -8.43
C SER A 247 -1.24 -12.24 -8.50
N MET A 248 -0.53 -11.19 -8.08
CA MET A 248 -1.00 -9.82 -8.09
C MET A 248 0.14 -8.84 -8.34
N THR A 249 -0.12 -7.81 -9.13
CA THR A 249 0.89 -6.80 -9.46
C THR A 249 0.59 -5.49 -8.75
N GLN A 250 1.60 -4.95 -8.09
CA GLN A 250 1.71 -3.55 -7.71
C GLN A 250 2.42 -2.79 -8.81
N PHE A 251 1.93 -1.62 -9.17
CA PHE A 251 2.64 -0.71 -10.09
C PHE A 251 3.21 0.46 -9.31
N ILE A 252 4.47 0.74 -9.58
CA ILE A 252 5.24 1.81 -8.97
C ILE A 252 5.41 2.90 -10.02
N VAL A 253 4.70 4.00 -9.85
CA VAL A 253 4.75 5.16 -10.76
C VAL A 253 5.78 6.15 -10.21
N VAL A 254 6.84 6.37 -10.99
CA VAL A 254 7.93 7.29 -10.65
C VAL A 254 7.70 8.61 -11.37
N VAL A 255 7.66 9.69 -10.61
CA VAL A 255 7.30 11.02 -11.07
C VAL A 255 8.41 12.01 -10.73
N HIS A 256 8.72 12.90 -11.66
CA HIS A 256 9.48 14.12 -11.40
C HIS A 256 8.57 15.34 -11.46
N LYS A 257 8.55 16.11 -10.37
CA LYS A 257 7.87 17.40 -10.34
C LYS A 257 8.57 18.35 -11.30
N LYS A 258 7.78 19.01 -12.15
CA LYS A 258 8.30 20.05 -13.05
C LYS A 258 8.98 21.16 -12.21
N GLY A 259 10.14 21.61 -12.69
CA GLY A 259 10.84 22.78 -12.18
C GLY A 259 10.24 24.09 -12.67
#